data_f8da3f477d363aae9a1844506cdfbfdb
#
_entry.id   f8da3f477d363aae9a1844506cdfbfdb
#
_cell.length_a   1.000
_cell.length_b   1.000
_cell.length_c   1.000
_cell.angle_alpha   90.00
_cell.angle_beta   90.00
_cell.angle_gamma   90.00
#
_symmetry.space_group_name_H-M   'P 1'
#
loop_
_entity.id
_entity.type
_entity.pdbx_description
1 polymer ?
#
loop_
_entity_poly.entity_id
_entity_poly.type
_entity_poly.pdbx_seq_one_letter_code
_entity_poly.pdbx_strand_id
1 'polypeptide(L)'
;MKKFSDLGITIETPMTGDKIKLSKVLNRLFVLLDFHISDSKFQKGKSEKCLKLQIEIDGEKRIIFSGSSILMNQIGQMNKTDLPVECTIVQVSEHYEFK
;
A
#
# COMPACT_ATOMS: atom_id res chain seq x y z
N MET A 1 5.00 -32.33 16.82
CA MET A 1 3.98 -31.29 16.59
C MET A 1 4.66 -29.99 16.20
N LYS A 2 4.27 -29.42 15.08
CA LYS A 2 4.84 -28.15 14.64
C LYS A 2 4.28 -27.00 15.47
N LYS A 3 5.13 -26.06 15.80
CA LYS A 3 4.69 -24.82 16.43
C LYS A 3 4.10 -23.90 15.38
N PHE A 4 3.19 -23.04 15.79
CA PHE A 4 2.56 -22.10 14.89
C PHE A 4 3.60 -21.24 14.14
N SER A 5 4.66 -20.86 14.83
CA SER A 5 5.77 -20.11 14.23
C SER A 5 6.51 -20.87 13.13
N ASP A 6 6.48 -22.22 13.16
CA ASP A 6 7.16 -23.05 12.17
C ASP A 6 6.34 -23.19 10.87
N LEU A 7 5.10 -22.73 10.87
CA LEU A 7 4.23 -22.79 9.69
C LEU A 7 4.51 -21.68 8.68
N GLY A 8 5.46 -20.81 8.99
CA GLY A 8 5.77 -19.68 8.11
C GLY A 8 4.68 -18.62 8.05
N ILE A 9 3.74 -18.69 8.97
CA ILE A 9 2.67 -17.71 9.06
C ILE A 9 3.21 -16.50 9.82
N THR A 10 3.30 -15.38 9.13
CA THR A 10 3.68 -14.13 9.77
C THR A 10 2.44 -13.41 10.26
N ILE A 11 2.49 -12.93 11.49
CA ILE A 11 1.45 -12.04 12.00
C ILE A 11 1.67 -10.70 11.29
N GLU A 12 0.69 -10.28 10.50
CA GLU A 12 0.74 -8.95 9.95
C GLU A 12 0.57 -7.96 11.08
N THR A 13 1.60 -7.14 11.28
CA THR A 13 1.48 -6.01 12.21
C THR A 13 0.43 -5.07 11.64
N PRO A 14 -0.63 -4.73 12.40
CA PRO A 14 -1.63 -3.82 11.88
C PRO A 14 -0.98 -2.50 11.49
N MET A 15 -1.32 -2.01 10.30
CA MET A 15 -0.87 -0.71 9.89
C MET A 15 -1.51 0.35 10.78
N THR A 16 -0.71 1.31 11.20
CA THR A 16 -1.13 2.35 12.14
C THR A 16 -1.30 3.68 11.43
N GLY A 17 -2.17 4.51 11.98
CA GLY A 17 -2.43 5.85 11.50
C GLY A 17 -3.83 6.00 10.94
N ASP A 18 -4.25 7.25 10.75
CA ASP A 18 -5.56 7.56 10.19
C ASP A 18 -5.55 7.42 8.68
N LYS A 19 -6.69 7.03 8.12
CA LYS A 19 -6.85 6.96 6.68
C LYS A 19 -6.77 8.36 6.07
N ILE A 20 -6.07 8.46 4.95
CA ILE A 20 -6.02 9.70 4.17
C ILE A 20 -6.36 9.36 2.72
N LYS A 21 -7.08 10.23 2.06
CA LYS A 21 -7.41 10.03 0.66
C LYS A 21 -6.18 10.23 -0.21
N LEU A 22 -6.04 9.41 -1.24
CA LEU A 22 -4.94 9.50 -2.19
C LEU A 22 -4.82 10.92 -2.78
N SER A 23 -5.96 11.55 -3.06
CA SER A 23 -5.99 12.91 -3.61
C SER A 23 -5.35 13.95 -2.69
N LYS A 24 -5.29 13.66 -1.39
CA LYS A 24 -4.68 14.57 -0.40
C LYS A 24 -3.15 14.49 -0.39
N VAL A 25 -2.58 13.43 -0.93
CA VAL A 25 -1.12 13.22 -0.93
C VAL A 25 -0.50 13.40 -2.31
N LEU A 26 -1.30 13.71 -3.32
CA LEU A 26 -0.78 13.93 -4.67
C LEU A 26 0.26 15.04 -4.69
N ASN A 27 1.36 14.79 -5.40
CA ASN A 27 2.45 15.74 -5.56
C ASN A 27 3.16 16.11 -4.26
N ARG A 28 2.99 15.30 -3.21
CA ARG A 28 3.65 15.50 -1.92
C ARG A 28 4.61 14.35 -1.66
N LEU A 29 5.80 14.70 -1.18
CA LEU A 29 6.79 13.70 -0.80
C LEU A 29 6.36 13.03 0.50
N PHE A 30 6.38 11.71 0.53
CA PHE A 30 6.10 10.93 1.73
C PHE A 30 7.05 9.74 1.80
N VAL A 31 7.12 9.11 2.96
CA VAL A 31 7.89 7.87 3.15
C VAL A 31 6.94 6.70 3.09
N LEU A 32 7.19 5.78 2.18
CA LEU A 32 6.44 4.52 2.11
C LEU A 32 7.07 3.55 3.10
N LEU A 33 6.31 3.15 4.11
CA LEU A 33 6.78 2.26 5.18
C LEU A 33 6.46 0.80 4.89
N ASP A 34 5.28 0.53 4.34
CA ASP A 34 4.85 -0.82 4.01
C ASP A 34 3.70 -0.77 3.02
N PHE A 35 3.41 -1.91 2.40
CA PHE A 35 2.27 -2.03 1.51
C PHE A 35 1.69 -3.44 1.58
N HIS A 36 0.43 -3.55 1.23
CA HIS A 36 -0.26 -4.83 1.16
C HIS A 36 -1.27 -4.80 0.03
N ILE A 37 -1.28 -5.85 -0.77
CA ILE A 37 -2.25 -6.02 -1.84
C ILE A 37 -3.14 -7.20 -1.45
N SER A 38 -4.44 -6.95 -1.34
CA SER A 38 -5.40 -7.97 -0.97
C SER A 38 -6.55 -8.02 -1.97
N ASP A 39 -7.22 -9.15 -2.02
CA ASP A 39 -8.42 -9.28 -2.83
C ASP A 39 -9.58 -8.59 -2.15
N SER A 40 -10.34 -7.81 -2.93
CA SER A 40 -11.56 -7.20 -2.41
C SER A 40 -12.65 -8.24 -2.32
N LYS A 41 -13.24 -8.41 -1.13
CA LYS A 41 -14.30 -9.39 -0.88
C LYS A 41 -15.68 -8.90 -1.26
N PHE A 42 -15.79 -7.67 -1.78
CA PHE A 42 -17.08 -7.02 -1.93
C PHE A 42 -17.73 -7.16 -3.31
N GLN A 43 -17.05 -7.75 -4.27
CA GLN A 43 -17.62 -7.92 -5.60
C GLN A 43 -17.76 -9.39 -5.97
N LYS A 44 -18.99 -9.81 -6.14
CA LYS A 44 -19.29 -11.15 -6.61
C LYS A 44 -18.83 -11.30 -8.06
N GLY A 45 -17.93 -12.24 -8.30
CA GLY A 45 -17.53 -12.63 -9.64
C GLY A 45 -16.41 -11.83 -10.27
N LYS A 46 -15.87 -10.81 -9.61
CA LYS A 46 -14.69 -10.10 -10.07
C LYS A 46 -13.64 -10.07 -8.99
N SER A 47 -12.46 -10.59 -9.30
CA SER A 47 -11.32 -10.46 -8.39
C SER A 47 -10.74 -9.05 -8.55
N GLU A 48 -11.22 -8.12 -7.79
CA GLU A 48 -10.59 -6.82 -7.67
C GLU A 48 -9.64 -6.83 -6.49
N LYS A 49 -8.46 -6.26 -6.73
CA LYS A 49 -7.46 -6.15 -5.69
C LYS A 49 -7.49 -4.76 -5.10
N CYS A 50 -7.19 -4.67 -3.82
CA CYS A 50 -7.10 -3.41 -3.09
C CYS A 50 -5.66 -3.24 -2.61
N LEU A 51 -5.09 -2.09 -2.89
CA LEU A 51 -3.77 -1.71 -2.41
C LEU A 51 -3.91 -0.92 -1.12
N LYS A 52 -3.19 -1.32 -0.10
CA LYS A 52 -3.12 -0.64 1.17
C LYS A 52 -1.68 -0.19 1.39
N LEU A 53 -1.49 1.09 1.63
CA LEU A 53 -0.18 1.68 1.85
C LEU A 53 -0.09 2.24 3.25
N GLN A 54 0.99 1.92 3.94
CA GLN A 54 1.37 2.60 5.18
C GLN A 54 2.42 3.64 4.82
N ILE A 55 2.12 4.90 5.07
CA ILE A 55 3.03 6.00 4.77
C ILE A 55 3.27 6.85 6.00
N GLU A 56 4.33 7.65 5.93
CA GLU A 56 4.58 8.73 6.88
C GLU A 56 4.67 10.04 6.10
N ILE A 57 3.82 10.97 6.44
CA ILE A 57 3.78 12.28 5.81
C ILE A 57 3.58 13.34 6.89
N ASP A 58 4.36 14.42 6.83
CA ASP A 58 4.32 15.50 7.82
C ASP A 58 4.56 15.00 9.26
N GLY A 59 5.36 13.95 9.41
CA GLY A 59 5.65 13.36 10.73
C GLY A 59 4.54 12.49 11.29
N GLU A 60 3.49 12.23 10.52
CA GLU A 60 2.36 11.39 10.93
C GLU A 60 2.21 10.17 10.06
N LYS A 61 1.87 9.04 10.69
CA LYS A 61 1.57 7.82 9.95
C LYS A 61 0.15 7.89 9.41
N ARG A 62 0.01 7.52 8.15
CA ARG A 62 -1.29 7.51 7.46
C ARG A 62 -1.44 6.25 6.65
N ILE A 63 -2.67 5.91 6.36
CA ILE A 63 -3.02 4.73 5.55
C ILE A 63 -3.77 5.19 4.31
N ILE A 64 -3.31 4.72 3.15
CA ILE A 64 -3.97 4.99 1.87
C ILE A 64 -4.53 3.69 1.32
N PHE A 65 -5.77 3.72 0.86
CA PHE A 65 -6.39 2.61 0.12
C PHE A 65 -6.59 3.04 -1.33
N SER A 66 -6.27 2.17 -2.25
CA SER A 66 -6.43 2.44 -3.67
C SER A 66 -6.75 1.18 -4.44
N GLY A 67 -7.63 1.31 -5.43
CA GLY A 67 -7.91 0.25 -6.38
C GLY A 67 -7.12 0.38 -7.69
N SER A 68 -6.14 1.28 -7.74
CA SER A 68 -5.37 1.54 -8.96
C SER A 68 -4.51 0.34 -9.32
N SER A 69 -4.80 -0.28 -10.46
CA SER A 69 -4.00 -1.39 -10.98
C SER A 69 -2.59 -0.95 -11.37
N ILE A 70 -2.43 0.29 -11.79
CA ILE A 70 -1.13 0.83 -12.18
C ILE A 70 -0.23 0.97 -10.96
N LEU A 71 -0.75 1.51 -9.86
CA LEU A 71 0.01 1.59 -8.61
C LEU A 71 0.38 0.21 -8.09
N MET A 72 -0.55 -0.74 -8.14
CA MET A 72 -0.28 -2.12 -7.73
C MET A 72 0.80 -2.77 -8.58
N ASN A 73 0.78 -2.54 -9.89
CA ASN A 73 1.78 -3.06 -10.80
C ASN A 73 3.16 -2.48 -10.52
N GLN A 74 3.24 -1.17 -10.30
CA GLN A 74 4.51 -0.52 -9.97
C GLN A 74 5.08 -1.04 -8.65
N ILE A 75 4.25 -1.09 -7.61
CA ILE A 75 4.72 -1.49 -6.28
C ILE A 75 5.06 -2.97 -6.22
N GLY A 76 4.39 -3.78 -7.04
CA GLY A 76 4.68 -5.22 -7.13
C GLY A 76 6.05 -5.53 -7.70
N GLN A 77 6.69 -4.58 -8.38
CA GLN A 77 8.04 -4.73 -8.91
C GLN A 77 9.11 -4.39 -7.87
N MET A 78 8.71 -3.83 -6.74
CA MET A 78 9.60 -3.46 -5.67
C MET A 78 9.70 -4.58 -4.64
N ASN A 79 10.88 -4.78 -4.08
CA ASN A 79 11.07 -5.70 -2.96
C ASN A 79 10.77 -4.99 -1.64
N LYS A 80 10.14 -5.70 -0.71
CA LYS A 80 9.88 -5.13 0.62
C LYS A 80 11.16 -4.79 1.37
N THR A 81 12.28 -5.37 0.99
CA THR A 81 13.59 -5.04 1.55
C THR A 81 14.05 -3.62 1.17
N ASP A 82 13.45 -3.02 0.15
CA ASP A 82 13.76 -1.64 -0.23
C ASP A 82 13.06 -0.60 0.64
N LEU A 83 12.13 -1.05 1.49
CA LEU A 83 11.42 -0.17 2.41
C LEU A 83 12.25 0.15 3.65
N PRO A 84 12.11 1.32 4.24
CA PRO A 84 11.29 2.46 3.80
C PRO A 84 11.91 3.21 2.61
N VAL A 85 11.08 3.81 1.80
CA VAL A 85 11.52 4.55 0.62
C VAL A 85 10.71 5.85 0.49
N GLU A 86 11.39 6.93 0.13
CA GLU A 86 10.72 8.18 -0.17
C GLU A 86 10.12 8.12 -1.57
N CYS A 87 8.89 8.56 -1.69
CA CYS A 87 8.22 8.58 -2.99
C CYS A 87 7.14 9.64 -3.04
N THR A 88 6.61 9.84 -4.22
CA THR A 88 5.53 10.78 -4.49
C THR A 88 4.52 10.06 -5.38
N ILE A 89 3.24 10.36 -5.23
CA ILE A 89 2.22 9.90 -6.16
C ILE A 89 1.79 11.09 -6.99
N VAL A 90 1.76 10.91 -8.30
CA VAL A 90 1.33 11.93 -9.23
C VAL A 90 0.16 11.40 -10.06
N GLN A 91 -0.69 12.30 -10.50
CA GLN A 91 -1.77 11.95 -11.43
C GLN A 91 -1.30 12.27 -12.85
N VAL A 92 -1.32 11.25 -13.69
CA VAL A 92 -0.96 11.38 -15.09
C VAL A 92 -2.19 10.99 -15.91
N SER A 93 -2.83 11.99 -16.53
CA SER A 93 -4.08 11.79 -17.24
C SER A 93 -5.16 11.23 -16.29
N GLU A 94 -5.63 10.01 -16.52
CA GLU A 94 -6.70 9.39 -15.73
C GLU A 94 -6.17 8.36 -14.72
N HIS A 95 -4.87 8.25 -14.53
CA HIS A 95 -4.30 7.27 -13.63
C HIS A 95 -3.26 7.89 -12.68
N TYR A 96 -2.90 7.13 -11.66
CA TYR A 96 -1.89 7.53 -10.67
C TYR A 96 -0.61 6.73 -10.88
N GLU A 97 0.51 7.36 -10.60
CA GLU A 97 1.82 6.72 -10.68
C GLU A 97 2.67 7.11 -9.47
N PHE A 98 3.50 6.18 -9.03
CA PHE A 98 4.57 6.49 -8.08
C PHE A 98 5.75 7.13 -8.83
N LYS A 99 6.38 8.06 -8.16
CA LYS A 99 7.65 8.65 -8.60
C LYS A 99 8.71 8.60 -7.54
#